data_c4c48685a1b92102546d226250c195be
#
_entry.id   c4c48685a1b92102546d226250c195be
#
_cell.length_a   1.000
_cell.length_b   1.000
_cell.length_c   1.000
_cell.angle_alpha   90.00
_cell.angle_beta   90.00
_cell.angle_gamma   90.00
#
_symmetry.space_group_name_H-M   'P 1'
#
loop_
_entity.id
_entity.type
_entity.pdbx_description
1 polymer ?
#
loop_
_entity_poly.entity_id
_entity_poly.type
_entity_poly.pdbx_seq_one_letter_code
_entity_poly.pdbx_strand_id
1 'polypeptide(L)'
;MVPQAIRMAQSAFRKYKTRDPYEIIDARRIRLWPFSQPETLLGVYKVWSRTQYIGINDGADEVQKRTGVLHELGHSLNDYKAAASGLEFKDHFGLFSMSAAPMENSANLTAAELYIEDDFILDRIHYAQYQTVVSYINAHIGHYRTNRAKMQFEDEQMQEFYDDHPDMPSYQQLADDLGIDAGLVKYKFRALSYKDYELPNIPETRADFLRNWQRGPEW
;
A
#
# COMPACT_ATOMS: atom_id res chain seq x y z
N MET A 1 -5.33 -3.30 16.99
CA MET A 1 -4.67 -4.65 16.89
C MET A 1 -4.09 -4.83 15.50
N VAL A 2 -2.81 -5.13 15.37
CA VAL A 2 -2.12 -5.29 14.07
C VAL A 2 -2.65 -6.53 13.33
N PRO A 3 -3.12 -6.41 12.06
CA PRO A 3 -3.62 -7.52 11.26
C PRO A 3 -2.61 -8.66 11.09
N GLN A 4 -3.12 -9.88 10.87
CA GLN A 4 -2.26 -11.04 10.62
C GLN A 4 -1.39 -10.86 9.38
N ALA A 5 -1.91 -10.26 8.32
CA ALA A 5 -1.19 -9.97 7.08
C ALA A 5 0.12 -9.18 7.32
N ILE A 6 0.06 -8.14 8.14
CA ILE A 6 1.25 -7.35 8.51
C ILE A 6 2.26 -8.21 9.28
N ARG A 7 1.80 -9.00 10.23
CA ARG A 7 2.70 -9.92 10.99
C ARG A 7 3.36 -10.96 10.09
N MET A 8 2.64 -11.45 9.07
CA MET A 8 3.17 -12.39 8.07
C MET A 8 4.27 -11.74 7.23
N ALA A 9 4.06 -10.52 6.73
CA ALA A 9 5.07 -9.76 5.99
C ALA A 9 6.33 -9.53 6.83
N GLN A 10 6.18 -9.06 8.06
CA GLN A 10 7.30 -8.82 8.98
C GLN A 10 8.05 -10.12 9.33
N SER A 11 7.32 -11.23 9.47
CA SER A 11 7.93 -12.55 9.68
C SER A 11 8.72 -13.02 8.46
N ALA A 12 8.19 -12.79 7.26
CA ALA A 12 8.88 -13.10 6.01
C ALA A 12 10.17 -12.27 5.89
N PHE A 13 10.11 -10.94 6.10
CA PHE A 13 11.28 -10.09 6.10
C PHE A 13 12.34 -10.54 7.12
N ARG A 14 11.95 -10.83 8.37
CA ARG A 14 12.89 -11.34 9.39
C ARG A 14 13.56 -12.65 9.00
N LYS A 15 12.81 -13.52 8.30
CA LYS A 15 13.30 -14.83 7.87
C LYS A 15 14.25 -14.75 6.68
N TYR A 16 13.85 -14.00 5.66
CA TYR A 16 14.58 -13.98 4.37
C TYR A 16 15.59 -12.84 4.28
N LYS A 17 15.50 -11.81 5.13
CA LYS A 17 16.39 -10.64 5.20
C LYS A 17 16.43 -9.82 3.92
N THR A 18 15.36 -9.90 3.13
CA THR A 18 15.19 -9.16 1.88
C THR A 18 13.73 -8.74 1.71
N ARG A 19 13.49 -7.67 0.94
CA ARG A 19 12.18 -7.22 0.48
C ARG A 19 11.97 -7.53 -1.00
N ASP A 20 13.00 -8.02 -1.68
CA ASP A 20 12.89 -8.43 -3.08
C ASP A 20 11.99 -9.65 -3.20
N PRO A 21 10.84 -9.55 -3.92
CA PRO A 21 9.92 -10.66 -4.05
C PRO A 21 10.54 -11.86 -4.76
N TYR A 22 11.45 -11.64 -5.70
CA TYR A 22 12.07 -12.71 -6.47
C TYR A 22 13.05 -13.53 -5.61
N GLU A 23 13.84 -12.87 -4.75
CA GLU A 23 14.69 -13.56 -3.79
C GLU A 23 13.88 -14.41 -2.78
N ILE A 24 12.73 -13.88 -2.33
CA ILE A 24 11.84 -14.62 -1.43
C ILE A 24 11.20 -15.81 -2.15
N ILE A 25 10.78 -15.63 -3.39
CA ILE A 25 10.19 -16.68 -4.25
C ILE A 25 11.20 -17.81 -4.42
N ASP A 26 12.47 -17.49 -4.74
CA ASP A 26 13.53 -18.47 -4.89
C ASP A 26 13.82 -19.20 -3.57
N ALA A 27 14.01 -18.48 -2.47
CA ALA A 27 14.23 -19.06 -1.13
C ALA A 27 13.08 -19.96 -0.66
N ARG A 28 11.86 -19.72 -1.11
CA ARG A 28 10.67 -20.56 -0.86
C ARG A 28 10.51 -21.69 -1.85
N ARG A 29 11.34 -21.75 -2.91
CA ARG A 29 11.24 -22.71 -4.02
C ARG A 29 9.89 -22.63 -4.73
N ILE A 30 9.32 -21.45 -4.85
CA ILE A 30 8.11 -21.20 -5.63
C ILE A 30 8.51 -21.16 -7.11
N ARG A 31 7.75 -21.83 -7.95
CA ARG A 31 8.00 -21.82 -9.40
C ARG A 31 7.26 -20.65 -10.05
N LEU A 32 8.03 -19.75 -10.63
CA LEU A 32 7.50 -18.70 -11.52
C LEU A 32 7.31 -19.28 -12.92
N TRP A 33 6.18 -18.95 -13.58
CA TRP A 33 5.98 -19.24 -14.98
C TRP A 33 5.27 -18.09 -15.69
N PRO A 34 5.78 -17.64 -16.84
CA PRO A 34 5.04 -16.71 -17.67
C PRO A 34 3.87 -17.45 -18.34
N PHE A 35 2.77 -16.76 -18.55
CA PHE A 35 1.67 -17.26 -19.36
C PHE A 35 1.12 -16.15 -20.26
N SER A 36 0.71 -16.53 -21.45
CA SER A 36 0.02 -15.65 -22.40
C SER A 36 -1.46 -16.01 -22.35
N GLN A 37 -2.26 -15.16 -21.71
CA GLN A 37 -3.71 -15.35 -21.59
C GLN A 37 -4.43 -14.04 -21.94
N PRO A 38 -5.75 -14.07 -22.21
CA PRO A 38 -6.48 -12.86 -22.55
C PRO A 38 -6.23 -11.72 -21.55
N GLU A 39 -6.32 -10.52 -22.02
CA GLU A 39 -5.92 -9.22 -21.43
C GLU A 39 -6.43 -8.93 -20.00
N THR A 40 -7.23 -9.81 -19.40
CA THR A 40 -7.88 -9.56 -18.11
C THR A 40 -7.20 -10.23 -16.92
N LEU A 41 -6.41 -11.29 -17.13
CA LEU A 41 -5.76 -12.02 -16.03
C LEU A 41 -4.31 -11.55 -15.86
N LEU A 42 -3.98 -11.03 -14.70
CA LEU A 42 -2.63 -10.54 -14.38
C LEU A 42 -1.77 -11.62 -13.72
N GLY A 43 -2.29 -12.29 -12.71
CA GLY A 43 -1.56 -13.26 -11.91
C GLY A 43 -2.38 -14.47 -11.51
N VAL A 44 -1.68 -15.52 -11.08
CA VAL A 44 -2.27 -16.74 -10.52
C VAL A 44 -1.35 -17.31 -9.46
N TYR A 45 -1.88 -17.56 -8.26
CA TYR A 45 -1.22 -18.39 -7.26
C TYR A 45 -1.94 -19.72 -7.08
N LYS A 46 -1.19 -20.81 -7.07
CA LYS A 46 -1.71 -22.15 -6.79
C LYS A 46 -0.66 -23.09 -6.18
N VAL A 47 -1.15 -24.12 -5.53
CA VAL A 47 -0.33 -25.27 -5.08
C VAL A 47 -0.76 -26.52 -5.84
N TRP A 48 0.19 -27.16 -6.49
CA TRP A 48 -0.04 -28.44 -7.17
C TRP A 48 1.07 -29.44 -6.81
N SER A 49 0.68 -30.64 -6.45
CA SER A 49 1.62 -31.70 -6.04
C SER A 49 2.65 -31.22 -4.98
N ARG A 50 2.20 -30.45 -3.98
CA ARG A 50 3.00 -29.84 -2.91
C ARG A 50 4.01 -28.79 -3.39
N THR A 51 3.98 -28.42 -4.65
CA THR A 51 4.81 -27.34 -5.21
C THR A 51 3.97 -26.09 -5.35
N GLN A 52 4.51 -24.95 -4.94
CA GLN A 52 3.88 -23.64 -5.12
C GLN A 52 4.23 -23.08 -6.49
N TYR A 53 3.26 -22.43 -7.11
CA TYR A 53 3.41 -21.79 -8.42
C TYR A 53 2.84 -20.37 -8.38
N ILE A 54 3.57 -19.44 -8.95
CA ILE A 54 3.10 -18.10 -9.27
C ILE A 54 3.21 -17.93 -10.79
N GLY A 55 2.07 -17.69 -11.44
CA GLY A 55 1.99 -17.36 -12.86
C GLY A 55 1.78 -15.88 -13.04
N ILE A 56 2.46 -15.26 -14.00
CA ILE A 56 2.29 -13.84 -14.33
C ILE A 56 2.11 -13.71 -15.84
N ASN A 57 1.17 -12.85 -16.23
CA ASN A 57 0.90 -12.55 -17.63
C ASN A 57 2.11 -11.85 -18.27
N ASP A 58 2.70 -12.46 -19.28
CA ASP A 58 3.88 -11.94 -19.98
C ASP A 58 3.57 -10.72 -20.86
N GLY A 59 2.31 -10.51 -21.23
CA GLY A 59 1.82 -9.32 -21.92
C GLY A 59 1.64 -8.09 -21.04
N ALA A 60 1.73 -8.23 -19.69
CA ALA A 60 1.67 -7.10 -18.77
C ALA A 60 2.95 -6.24 -18.84
N ASP A 61 2.84 -4.95 -18.51
CA ASP A 61 4.01 -4.10 -18.37
C ASP A 61 4.83 -4.44 -17.10
N GLU A 62 6.01 -3.86 -16.94
CA GLU A 62 6.93 -4.21 -15.84
C GLU A 62 6.38 -3.80 -14.46
N VAL A 63 5.62 -2.69 -14.36
CA VAL A 63 4.95 -2.25 -13.13
C VAL A 63 3.88 -3.26 -12.75
N GLN A 64 3.04 -3.63 -13.71
CA GLN A 64 1.99 -4.63 -13.52
C GLN A 64 2.56 -6.00 -13.13
N LYS A 65 3.62 -6.46 -13.82
CA LYS A 65 4.29 -7.73 -13.48
C LYS A 65 4.82 -7.74 -12.06
N ARG A 66 5.56 -6.69 -11.68
CA ARG A 66 6.12 -6.58 -10.33
C ARG A 66 5.01 -6.56 -9.28
N THR A 67 3.99 -5.77 -9.52
CA THR A 67 2.84 -5.66 -8.61
C THR A 67 2.09 -6.98 -8.49
N GLY A 68 1.86 -7.67 -9.61
CA GLY A 68 1.25 -9.00 -9.63
C GLY A 68 2.08 -10.03 -8.88
N VAL A 69 3.40 -10.07 -9.09
CA VAL A 69 4.32 -10.97 -8.35
C VAL A 69 4.22 -10.72 -6.84
N LEU A 70 4.21 -9.47 -6.41
CA LEU A 70 4.07 -9.09 -5.00
C LEU A 70 2.74 -9.56 -4.41
N HIS A 71 1.65 -9.38 -5.15
CA HIS A 71 0.32 -9.81 -4.75
C HIS A 71 0.24 -11.34 -4.59
N GLU A 72 0.67 -12.10 -5.61
CA GLU A 72 0.68 -13.57 -5.57
C GLU A 72 1.61 -14.13 -4.48
N LEU A 73 2.71 -13.43 -4.20
CA LEU A 73 3.56 -13.74 -3.05
C LEU A 73 2.80 -13.50 -1.74
N GLY A 74 1.95 -12.49 -1.67
CA GLY A 74 1.03 -12.24 -0.56
C GLY A 74 0.12 -13.44 -0.29
N HIS A 75 -0.51 -14.00 -1.32
CA HIS A 75 -1.29 -15.25 -1.23
C HIS A 75 -0.42 -16.44 -0.77
N SER A 76 0.78 -16.58 -1.33
CA SER A 76 1.71 -17.63 -0.91
C SER A 76 2.04 -17.59 0.60
N LEU A 77 2.09 -16.40 1.17
CA LEU A 77 2.39 -16.21 2.59
C LEU A 77 1.17 -16.42 3.49
N ASN A 78 -0.03 -15.99 3.05
CA ASN A 78 -1.25 -16.03 3.86
C ASN A 78 -2.08 -17.29 3.63
N ASP A 79 -2.21 -17.73 2.38
CA ASP A 79 -3.28 -18.62 1.93
C ASP A 79 -2.79 -20.00 1.48
N TYR A 80 -1.54 -20.36 1.81
CA TYR A 80 -0.94 -21.64 1.42
C TYR A 80 -1.82 -22.85 1.70
N LYS A 81 -2.49 -22.89 2.86
CA LYS A 81 -3.34 -24.03 3.24
C LYS A 81 -4.57 -24.15 2.34
N ALA A 82 -5.19 -23.04 2.01
CA ALA A 82 -6.33 -23.00 1.10
C ALA A 82 -5.91 -23.43 -0.31
N ALA A 83 -4.79 -22.90 -0.81
CA ALA A 83 -4.23 -23.30 -2.10
C ALA A 83 -3.84 -24.80 -2.15
N ALA A 84 -3.28 -25.34 -1.07
CA ALA A 84 -2.93 -26.75 -0.96
C ALA A 84 -4.15 -27.67 -0.91
N SER A 85 -5.33 -27.16 -0.53
CA SER A 85 -6.60 -27.89 -0.60
C SER A 85 -7.32 -27.75 -1.95
N GLY A 86 -6.71 -27.09 -2.93
CA GLY A 86 -7.18 -27.01 -4.31
C GLY A 86 -7.81 -25.67 -4.71
N LEU A 87 -7.77 -24.64 -3.85
CA LEU A 87 -8.19 -23.30 -4.22
C LEU A 87 -7.12 -22.68 -5.13
N GLU A 88 -7.54 -22.13 -6.26
CA GLU A 88 -6.71 -21.30 -7.14
C GLU A 88 -7.07 -19.83 -6.93
N PHE A 89 -6.07 -18.98 -6.76
CA PHE A 89 -6.22 -17.53 -6.72
C PHE A 89 -5.93 -17.01 -8.13
N LYS A 90 -6.87 -16.23 -8.68
CA LYS A 90 -6.80 -15.70 -10.06
C LYS A 90 -7.12 -14.22 -10.02
N ASP A 91 -6.13 -13.42 -10.34
CA ASP A 91 -6.22 -11.99 -10.24
C ASP A 91 -6.27 -11.32 -11.60
N HIS A 92 -7.21 -10.39 -11.72
CA HIS A 92 -7.45 -9.60 -12.91
C HIS A 92 -6.83 -8.21 -12.77
N PHE A 93 -6.57 -7.54 -13.89
CA PHE A 93 -6.14 -6.14 -13.87
C PHE A 93 -7.13 -5.28 -13.06
N GLY A 94 -6.61 -4.44 -12.18
CA GLY A 94 -7.43 -3.63 -11.26
C GLY A 94 -7.53 -4.18 -9.83
N LEU A 95 -6.59 -5.00 -9.43
CA LEU A 95 -6.47 -5.75 -8.16
C LEU A 95 -6.66 -4.94 -6.88
N PHE A 96 -6.35 -3.65 -6.89
CA PHE A 96 -6.20 -2.88 -5.66
C PHE A 96 -7.45 -2.10 -5.26
N SER A 97 -8.63 -2.73 -5.44
CA SER A 97 -9.87 -2.19 -4.87
C SER A 97 -9.84 -2.31 -3.35
N MET A 98 -10.04 -1.19 -2.65
CA MET A 98 -10.18 -1.16 -1.18
C MET A 98 -11.41 -1.92 -0.68
N SER A 99 -12.30 -2.34 -1.59
CA SER A 99 -13.49 -3.18 -1.33
C SER A 99 -13.26 -4.66 -1.65
N ALA A 100 -12.03 -5.09 -1.89
CA ALA A 100 -11.71 -6.47 -2.24
C ALA A 100 -12.11 -7.47 -1.15
N ALA A 101 -12.28 -8.74 -1.53
CA ALA A 101 -12.58 -9.82 -0.61
C ALA A 101 -11.50 -9.94 0.50
N PRO A 102 -11.82 -10.50 1.68
CA PRO A 102 -10.89 -10.55 2.81
C PRO A 102 -9.52 -11.18 2.51
N MET A 103 -9.48 -12.21 1.65
CA MET A 103 -8.22 -12.86 1.26
C MET A 103 -7.38 -11.96 0.37
N GLU A 104 -8.02 -11.29 -0.61
CA GLU A 104 -7.38 -10.29 -1.49
C GLU A 104 -6.83 -9.10 -0.69
N ASN A 105 -7.62 -8.58 0.26
CA ASN A 105 -7.16 -7.54 1.18
C ASN A 105 -5.93 -7.99 1.99
N SER A 106 -5.90 -9.25 2.43
CA SER A 106 -4.78 -9.78 3.19
C SER A 106 -3.53 -9.95 2.32
N ALA A 107 -3.68 -10.41 1.07
CA ALA A 107 -2.59 -10.53 0.11
C ALA A 107 -1.99 -9.16 -0.21
N ASN A 108 -2.84 -8.18 -0.54
CA ASN A 108 -2.43 -6.81 -0.82
C ASN A 108 -1.72 -6.15 0.36
N LEU A 109 -2.27 -6.30 1.57
CA LEU A 109 -1.68 -5.75 2.78
C LEU A 109 -0.31 -6.38 3.11
N THR A 110 -0.17 -7.71 2.87
CA THR A 110 1.09 -8.42 3.05
C THR A 110 2.11 -7.98 2.00
N ALA A 111 1.72 -7.85 0.74
CA ALA A 111 2.57 -7.38 -0.35
C ALA A 111 3.11 -5.97 -0.07
N ALA A 112 2.24 -5.04 0.29
CA ALA A 112 2.59 -3.67 0.61
C ALA A 112 3.55 -3.56 1.80
N GLU A 113 3.25 -4.25 2.90
CA GLU A 113 4.09 -4.24 4.10
C GLU A 113 5.45 -4.92 3.89
N LEU A 114 5.48 -5.96 3.07
CA LEU A 114 6.72 -6.67 2.75
C LEU A 114 7.65 -5.82 1.91
N TYR A 115 7.12 -5.20 0.85
CA TYR A 115 7.93 -4.53 -0.17
C TYR A 115 8.29 -3.10 0.20
N ILE A 116 7.33 -2.31 0.72
CA ILE A 116 7.52 -0.90 0.98
C ILE A 116 8.00 -0.69 2.42
N GLU A 117 9.13 -0.02 2.59
CA GLU A 117 9.63 0.35 3.93
C GLU A 117 8.79 1.44 4.57
N ASP A 118 8.63 1.39 5.89
CA ASP A 118 7.92 2.43 6.63
C ASP A 118 8.61 3.78 6.43
N ASP A 119 9.92 3.81 6.63
CA ASP A 119 10.72 5.04 6.57
C ASP A 119 10.67 5.68 5.18
N PHE A 120 10.61 4.87 4.10
CA PHE A 120 10.45 5.41 2.74
C PHE A 120 9.19 6.28 2.63
N ILE A 121 8.07 5.84 3.19
CA ILE A 121 6.82 6.64 3.16
C ILE A 121 6.92 7.80 4.13
N LEU A 122 7.33 7.54 5.37
CA LEU A 122 7.32 8.53 6.44
C LEU A 122 8.22 9.74 6.12
N ASP A 123 9.40 9.50 5.56
CA ASP A 123 10.32 10.56 5.15
C ASP A 123 9.74 11.39 3.98
N ARG A 124 9.14 10.72 2.99
CA ARG A 124 8.57 11.37 1.81
C ARG A 124 7.35 12.25 2.08
N ILE A 125 6.56 11.90 3.11
CA ILE A 125 5.38 12.67 3.52
C ILE A 125 5.67 13.66 4.65
N HIS A 126 6.93 13.95 4.94
CA HIS A 126 7.33 14.86 6.02
C HIS A 126 6.67 14.53 7.37
N TYR A 127 6.59 13.24 7.70
CA TYR A 127 5.81 12.75 8.84
C TYR A 127 6.19 13.40 10.18
N ALA A 128 7.46 13.64 10.44
CA ALA A 128 7.92 14.26 11.68
C ALA A 128 7.38 15.69 11.84
N GLN A 129 7.36 16.46 10.76
CA GLN A 129 6.81 17.81 10.71
C GLN A 129 5.29 17.78 10.87
N TYR A 130 4.63 16.86 10.16
CA TYR A 130 3.18 16.63 10.30
C TYR A 130 2.78 16.34 11.74
N GLN A 131 3.49 15.44 12.42
CA GLN A 131 3.23 15.13 13.85
C GLN A 131 3.43 16.33 14.78
N THR A 132 4.34 17.24 14.44
CA THR A 132 4.52 18.48 15.17
C THR A 132 3.28 19.37 15.07
N VAL A 133 2.73 19.51 13.87
CA VAL A 133 1.49 20.28 13.62
C VAL A 133 0.29 19.65 14.33
N VAL A 134 0.11 18.32 14.20
CA VAL A 134 -0.95 17.59 14.91
C VAL A 134 -0.87 17.78 16.42
N SER A 135 0.33 17.69 16.97
CA SER A 135 0.57 17.91 18.41
C SER A 135 0.22 19.35 18.84
N TYR A 136 0.57 20.33 18.01
CA TYR A 136 0.23 21.74 18.25
C TYR A 136 -1.30 21.94 18.22
N ILE A 137 -1.99 21.40 17.22
CA ILE A 137 -3.46 21.45 17.12
C ILE A 137 -4.08 20.87 18.39
N ASN A 138 -3.69 19.65 18.78
CA ASN A 138 -4.23 18.97 19.95
C ASN A 138 -4.03 19.76 21.25
N ALA A 139 -2.90 20.46 21.39
CA ALA A 139 -2.62 21.29 22.55
C ALA A 139 -3.49 22.56 22.63
N HIS A 140 -3.93 23.10 21.48
CA HIS A 140 -4.58 24.42 21.42
C HIS A 140 -6.08 24.35 21.08
N ILE A 141 -6.57 23.26 20.45
CA ILE A 141 -7.95 23.13 20.01
C ILE A 141 -8.98 23.29 21.15
N GLY A 142 -8.59 22.93 22.36
CA GLY A 142 -9.43 23.09 23.56
C GLY A 142 -9.78 24.54 23.92
N HIS A 143 -9.05 25.53 23.39
CA HIS A 143 -9.32 26.95 23.58
C HIS A 143 -10.52 27.45 22.77
N TYR A 144 -10.94 26.72 21.75
CA TYR A 144 -12.03 27.08 20.86
C TYR A 144 -13.36 26.51 21.38
N ARG A 145 -14.39 27.37 21.53
CA ARG A 145 -15.67 27.00 22.17
C ARG A 145 -16.67 26.32 21.23
N THR A 146 -16.56 26.55 19.93
CA THR A 146 -17.51 26.01 18.95
C THR A 146 -16.82 25.03 18.02
N ASN A 147 -17.56 24.02 17.52
CA ASN A 147 -17.02 23.07 16.56
C ASN A 147 -16.53 23.76 15.28
N ARG A 148 -17.26 24.80 14.81
CA ARG A 148 -16.84 25.57 13.64
C ARG A 148 -15.46 26.24 13.85
N ALA A 149 -15.26 26.88 15.00
CA ALA A 149 -13.97 27.50 15.31
C ALA A 149 -12.84 26.48 15.46
N LYS A 150 -13.15 25.28 15.96
CA LYS A 150 -12.17 24.18 16.02
C LYS A 150 -11.76 23.70 14.63
N MET A 151 -12.73 23.42 13.78
CA MET A 151 -12.48 23.00 12.40
C MET A 151 -11.68 24.06 11.63
N GLN A 152 -12.07 25.33 11.74
CA GLN A 152 -11.34 26.42 11.08
C GLN A 152 -9.88 26.49 11.54
N PHE A 153 -9.62 26.35 12.83
CA PHE A 153 -8.25 26.34 13.38
C PHE A 153 -7.44 25.13 12.88
N GLU A 154 -8.04 23.94 12.85
CA GLU A 154 -7.42 22.74 12.29
C GLU A 154 -7.08 22.94 10.80
N ASP A 155 -8.04 23.43 10.01
CA ASP A 155 -7.85 23.68 8.59
C ASP A 155 -6.74 24.69 8.30
N GLU A 156 -6.68 25.80 9.08
CA GLU A 156 -5.63 26.81 8.95
C GLU A 156 -4.24 26.22 9.23
N GLN A 157 -4.09 25.43 10.30
CA GLN A 157 -2.79 24.81 10.65
C GLN A 157 -2.38 23.74 9.64
N MET A 158 -3.32 22.95 9.15
CA MET A 158 -3.04 21.96 8.13
C MET A 158 -2.72 22.61 6.78
N GLN A 159 -3.38 23.72 6.45
CA GLN A 159 -3.08 24.49 5.23
C GLN A 159 -1.64 25.02 5.27
N GLU A 160 -1.23 25.62 6.39
CA GLU A 160 0.14 26.11 6.59
C GLU A 160 1.16 24.97 6.43
N PHE A 161 0.89 23.79 6.98
CA PHE A 161 1.74 22.61 6.79
C PHE A 161 1.90 22.24 5.30
N TYR A 162 0.81 22.22 4.53
CA TYR A 162 0.88 21.89 3.09
C TYR A 162 1.53 23.01 2.27
N ASP A 163 1.37 24.27 2.68
CA ASP A 163 2.03 25.42 2.05
C ASP A 163 3.55 25.35 2.21
N ASP A 164 4.02 24.90 3.37
CA ASP A 164 5.43 24.74 3.67
C ASP A 164 6.04 23.49 3.01
N HIS A 165 5.20 22.54 2.55
CA HIS A 165 5.65 21.31 1.91
C HIS A 165 5.02 21.12 0.52
N PRO A 166 5.33 21.99 -0.44
CA PRO A 166 4.76 21.94 -1.80
C PRO A 166 5.26 20.72 -2.60
N ASP A 167 6.26 20.03 -2.11
CA ASP A 167 6.83 18.79 -2.64
C ASP A 167 6.16 17.52 -2.10
N MET A 168 5.10 17.66 -1.28
CA MET A 168 4.32 16.52 -0.79
C MET A 168 3.93 15.59 -1.95
N PRO A 169 4.32 14.31 -1.91
CA PRO A 169 4.07 13.41 -3.02
C PRO A 169 2.60 13.00 -3.12
N SER A 170 2.15 12.65 -4.29
CA SER A 170 0.91 11.90 -4.51
C SER A 170 1.15 10.39 -4.38
N TYR A 171 0.06 9.60 -4.25
CA TYR A 171 0.14 8.13 -4.30
C TYR A 171 0.81 7.67 -5.61
N GLN A 172 0.51 8.32 -6.73
CA GLN A 172 1.11 7.96 -8.02
C GLN A 172 2.62 8.24 -8.04
N GLN A 173 3.08 9.38 -7.51
CA GLN A 173 4.52 9.67 -7.45
C GLN A 173 5.29 8.68 -6.58
N LEU A 174 4.74 8.30 -5.42
CA LEU A 174 5.33 7.25 -4.58
C LEU A 174 5.38 5.89 -5.28
N ALA A 175 4.35 5.58 -6.05
CA ALA A 175 4.26 4.34 -6.81
C ALA A 175 5.28 4.30 -7.97
N ASP A 176 5.42 5.41 -8.70
CA ASP A 176 6.38 5.56 -9.79
C ASP A 176 7.82 5.39 -9.28
N ASP A 177 8.15 5.98 -8.13
CA ASP A 177 9.47 5.83 -7.50
C ASP A 177 9.79 4.38 -7.11
N LEU A 178 8.77 3.59 -6.77
CA LEU A 178 8.90 2.19 -6.38
C LEU A 178 8.73 1.22 -7.57
N GLY A 179 8.25 1.71 -8.71
CA GLY A 179 7.93 0.91 -9.89
C GLY A 179 6.82 -0.12 -9.62
N ILE A 180 5.74 0.30 -8.93
CA ILE A 180 4.58 -0.52 -8.57
C ILE A 180 3.28 0.25 -8.81
N ASP A 181 2.13 -0.42 -8.67
CA ASP A 181 0.82 0.21 -8.77
C ASP A 181 0.52 1.10 -7.54
N ALA A 182 -0.11 2.26 -7.75
CA ALA A 182 -0.48 3.20 -6.69
C ALA A 182 -1.45 2.60 -5.65
N GLY A 183 -2.25 1.63 -6.04
CA GLY A 183 -3.10 0.88 -5.11
C GLY A 183 -2.30 0.15 -4.04
N LEU A 184 -1.11 -0.37 -4.36
CA LEU A 184 -0.26 -1.02 -3.38
C LEU A 184 0.31 -0.01 -2.37
N VAL A 185 0.62 1.21 -2.81
CA VAL A 185 1.01 2.31 -1.90
C VAL A 185 -0.12 2.65 -0.93
N LYS A 186 -1.38 2.71 -1.38
CA LYS A 186 -2.55 2.90 -0.50
C LYS A 186 -2.67 1.81 0.56
N TYR A 187 -2.40 0.56 0.20
CA TYR A 187 -2.33 -0.53 1.17
C TYR A 187 -1.19 -0.34 2.17
N LYS A 188 -0.07 0.27 1.77
CA LYS A 188 1.01 0.63 2.72
C LYS A 188 0.55 1.70 3.70
N PHE A 189 -0.13 2.75 3.27
CA PHE A 189 -0.73 3.74 4.18
C PHE A 189 -1.69 3.08 5.18
N ARG A 190 -2.53 2.17 4.69
CA ARG A 190 -3.40 1.37 5.56
C ARG A 190 -2.61 0.51 6.55
N ALA A 191 -1.49 -0.08 6.13
CA ALA A 191 -0.62 -0.85 7.02
C ALA A 191 -0.01 0.03 8.12
N LEU A 192 0.41 1.25 7.78
CA LEU A 192 0.93 2.22 8.74
C LEU A 192 -0.15 2.65 9.74
N SER A 193 -1.39 2.90 9.31
CA SER A 193 -2.48 3.23 10.23
C SER A 193 -2.79 2.10 11.24
N TYR A 194 -2.60 0.84 10.86
CA TYR A 194 -2.69 -0.29 11.81
C TYR A 194 -1.52 -0.37 12.81
N LYS A 195 -0.47 0.42 12.60
CA LYS A 195 0.68 0.58 13.48
C LYS A 195 0.58 1.88 14.30
N ASP A 196 -0.63 2.46 14.34
CA ASP A 196 -0.96 3.69 15.07
C ASP A 196 -0.26 4.96 14.52
N TYR A 197 0.14 4.97 13.22
CA TYR A 197 0.56 6.19 12.55
C TYR A 197 -0.66 6.99 12.09
N GLU A 198 -0.77 8.22 12.54
CA GLU A 198 -1.69 9.22 11.96
C GLU A 198 -0.99 9.87 10.77
N LEU A 199 -1.52 9.68 9.57
CA LEU A 199 -0.87 10.10 8.33
C LEU A 199 -1.58 11.31 7.72
N PRO A 200 -0.84 12.24 7.06
CA PRO A 200 -1.45 13.31 6.29
C PRO A 200 -2.24 12.73 5.11
N ASN A 201 -3.23 13.49 4.67
CA ASN A 201 -3.95 13.19 3.45
C ASN A 201 -3.07 13.56 2.24
N ILE A 202 -2.75 12.60 1.39
CA ILE A 202 -2.03 12.89 0.15
C ILE A 202 -2.95 12.64 -1.05
N PRO A 203 -2.77 13.40 -2.15
CA PRO A 203 -3.62 13.30 -3.33
C PRO A 203 -3.37 12.01 -4.11
N GLU A 204 -4.36 11.62 -4.92
CA GLU A 204 -4.22 10.48 -5.84
C GLU A 204 -3.13 10.73 -6.87
N THR A 205 -3.20 11.90 -7.50
CA THR A 205 -2.22 12.35 -8.50
C THR A 205 -1.79 13.79 -8.20
N ARG A 206 -0.67 14.22 -8.78
CA ARG A 206 -0.23 15.62 -8.70
C ARG A 206 -1.26 16.60 -9.30
N ALA A 207 -2.02 16.18 -10.31
CA ALA A 207 -3.09 16.99 -10.89
C ALA A 207 -4.26 17.20 -9.91
N ASP A 208 -4.54 16.22 -9.06
CA ASP A 208 -5.56 16.33 -8.01
C ASP A 208 -5.10 17.27 -6.89
N PHE A 209 -3.82 17.19 -6.52
CA PHE A 209 -3.22 18.13 -5.57
C PHE A 209 -3.40 19.58 -6.06
N LEU A 210 -3.01 19.87 -7.28
CA LEU A 210 -3.12 21.21 -7.85
C LEU A 210 -4.57 21.70 -7.97
N ARG A 211 -5.51 20.81 -8.27
CA ARG A 211 -6.95 21.14 -8.35
C ARG A 211 -7.55 21.45 -6.98
N ASN A 212 -7.23 20.67 -5.97
CA ASN A 212 -7.72 20.86 -4.60
C ASN A 212 -7.11 22.12 -3.99
N TRP A 213 -5.85 22.36 -4.28
CA TRP A 213 -5.13 23.57 -3.88
C TRP A 213 -5.72 24.86 -4.45
N GLN A 214 -6.11 24.85 -5.73
CA GLN A 214 -6.67 26.03 -6.40
C GLN A 214 -8.11 26.34 -6.00
N ARG A 215 -8.85 25.39 -5.47
CA ARG A 215 -10.27 25.57 -5.12
C ARG A 215 -10.48 26.19 -3.75
N GLY A 216 -9.50 26.13 -2.87
CA GLY A 216 -9.72 26.45 -1.46
C GLY A 216 -10.76 25.54 -0.80
N PRO A 217 -10.96 25.59 0.51
CA PRO A 217 -12.03 24.83 1.14
C PRO A 217 -13.38 25.35 0.62
N GLU A 218 -14.15 24.45 -0.02
CA GLU A 218 -15.56 24.74 -0.34
C GLU A 218 -16.33 24.81 0.97
N TRP A 219 -16.72 26.05 1.36
CA TRP A 219 -17.56 26.34 2.52
C TRP A 219 -19.04 26.11 2.23
#